data_ece6ae74052fe6ada7bad1c5cdaa4bf5
#
_entry.id   ece6ae74052fe6ada7bad1c5cdaa4bf5
#
_cell.length_a   1.000
_cell.length_b   1.000
_cell.length_c   1.000
_cell.angle_alpha   90.00
_cell.angle_beta   90.00
_cell.angle_gamma   90.00
#
_symmetry.space_group_name_H-M   'P 1'
#
loop_
_entity.id
_entity.type
_entity.pdbx_description
1 polymer ?
#
loop_
_entity_poly.entity_id
_entity_poly.type
_entity_poly.pdbx_seq_one_letter_code
_entity_poly.pdbx_strand_id
1 'polypeptide(L)'
;MENNHPATLSFQERKEVISLLRQVRQFTDKRFSPEEIKKFRALMKQAMRKSPAPHDAKGLSQAILALRTALLFAEAIEPDHNILLAIGLYPMLSDGFLDILTIRREWGEDVAGLLTGLASVDKFSSKNSATNQDNFRGLMLSLADDIRVIIIMIIRNLVLMRAINHHPDEEWVRNVAFEASCLYAQLAHRLGLYKIKGELEDLSLKYTNREIFTQIAHKL
;
A
#
# COMPACT_ATOMS: atom_id res chain seq x y z
N MET A 1 -23.41 -2.84 -10.86
CA MET A 1 -23.42 -1.60 -10.07
C MET A 1 -22.28 -0.75 -10.62
N GLU A 2 -22.60 0.35 -11.31
CA GLU A 2 -21.59 1.27 -11.83
C GLU A 2 -20.85 1.91 -10.65
N ASN A 3 -19.54 1.81 -10.65
CA ASN A 3 -18.67 2.45 -9.67
C ASN A 3 -18.77 3.97 -9.84
N ASN A 4 -19.64 4.59 -9.07
CA ASN A 4 -19.90 6.04 -9.11
C ASN A 4 -18.88 6.81 -8.25
N HIS A 5 -17.58 6.44 -8.34
CA HIS A 5 -16.51 7.18 -7.66
C HIS A 5 -16.09 8.39 -8.52
N PRO A 6 -15.82 9.55 -7.89
CA PRO A 6 -15.46 10.75 -8.64
C PRO A 6 -14.19 10.52 -9.46
N ALA A 7 -14.21 10.91 -10.72
CA ALA A 7 -13.10 10.79 -11.66
C ALA A 7 -11.87 11.67 -11.28
N THR A 8 -11.96 12.46 -10.21
CA THR A 8 -10.88 13.33 -9.74
C THR A 8 -10.83 13.37 -8.22
N LEU A 9 -9.63 13.59 -7.67
CA LEU A 9 -9.45 13.81 -6.24
C LEU A 9 -10.25 15.03 -5.75
N SER A 10 -10.91 14.89 -4.61
CA SER A 10 -11.59 15.98 -3.89
C SER A 10 -10.59 17.07 -3.46
N PHE A 11 -11.10 18.23 -3.07
CA PHE A 11 -10.26 19.32 -2.58
C PHE A 11 -9.45 18.93 -1.32
N GLN A 12 -10.06 18.18 -0.41
CA GLN A 12 -9.39 17.69 0.79
C GLN A 12 -8.28 16.69 0.48
N GLU A 13 -8.55 15.72 -0.41
CA GLU A 13 -7.55 14.75 -0.84
C GLU A 13 -6.36 15.42 -1.53
N ARG A 14 -6.59 16.44 -2.36
CA ARG A 14 -5.50 17.22 -2.98
C ARG A 14 -4.63 17.93 -1.94
N LYS A 15 -5.23 18.52 -0.92
CA LYS A 15 -4.49 19.12 0.21
C LYS A 15 -3.66 18.08 0.96
N GLU A 16 -4.24 16.92 1.22
CA GLU A 16 -3.56 15.82 1.88
C GLU A 16 -2.40 15.30 1.04
N VAL A 17 -2.59 15.05 -0.24
CA VAL A 17 -1.51 14.66 -1.17
C VAL A 17 -0.35 15.66 -1.14
N ILE A 18 -0.64 16.97 -1.18
CA ILE A 18 0.39 18.01 -1.11
C ILE A 18 1.14 17.96 0.23
N SER A 19 0.42 17.77 1.34
CA SER A 19 1.02 17.64 2.67
C SER A 19 1.93 16.43 2.76
N LEU A 20 1.44 15.25 2.31
CA LEU A 20 2.20 14.01 2.30
C LEU A 20 3.44 14.09 1.40
N LEU A 21 3.32 14.71 0.21
CA LEU A 21 4.47 14.94 -0.67
C LEU A 21 5.56 15.80 -0.01
N ARG A 22 5.18 16.78 0.80
CA ARG A 22 6.15 17.60 1.55
C ARG A 22 6.87 16.77 2.61
N GLN A 23 6.15 15.87 3.29
CA GLN A 23 6.74 14.98 4.31
C GLN A 23 7.67 13.95 3.65
N VAL A 24 7.22 13.28 2.59
CA VAL A 24 8.06 12.32 1.82
C VAL A 24 9.33 12.99 1.31
N ARG A 25 9.26 14.26 0.93
CA ARG A 25 10.41 15.03 0.45
C ARG A 25 11.57 15.05 1.45
N GLN A 26 11.30 15.10 2.76
CA GLN A 26 12.35 15.10 3.79
C GLN A 26 13.23 13.85 3.75
N PHE A 27 12.64 12.72 3.30
CA PHE A 27 13.35 11.46 3.15
C PHE A 27 13.97 11.29 1.75
N THR A 28 13.42 11.97 0.73
CA THR A 28 13.86 11.82 -0.66
C THR A 28 14.98 12.79 -1.05
N ASP A 29 15.02 14.01 -0.51
CA ASP A 29 15.99 15.04 -0.90
C ASP A 29 17.47 14.62 -0.70
N LYS A 30 17.72 13.63 0.16
CA LYS A 30 19.06 13.06 0.38
C LYS A 30 19.39 11.82 -0.47
N ARG A 31 18.40 11.24 -1.12
CA ARG A 31 18.50 9.92 -1.79
C ARG A 31 18.27 9.98 -3.30
N PHE A 32 17.64 11.05 -3.76
CA PHE A 32 17.27 11.22 -5.17
C PHE A 32 18.03 12.39 -5.78
N SER A 33 18.46 12.22 -7.03
CA SER A 33 19.00 13.33 -7.80
C SER A 33 17.91 14.38 -8.09
N PRO A 34 18.27 15.66 -8.28
CA PRO A 34 17.31 16.70 -8.67
C PRO A 34 16.52 16.37 -9.94
N GLU A 35 17.13 15.64 -10.86
CA GLU A 35 16.49 15.21 -12.12
C GLU A 35 15.43 14.15 -11.90
N GLU A 36 15.70 13.15 -11.06
CA GLU A 36 14.74 12.12 -10.70
C GLU A 36 13.55 12.70 -9.95
N ILE A 37 13.80 13.61 -9.00
CA ILE A 37 12.73 14.32 -8.28
C ILE A 37 11.86 15.11 -9.27
N LYS A 38 12.47 15.81 -10.23
CA LYS A 38 11.76 16.56 -11.27
C LYS A 38 10.92 15.64 -12.15
N LYS A 39 11.50 14.53 -12.60
CA LYS A 39 10.86 13.51 -13.43
C LYS A 39 9.67 12.89 -12.70
N PHE A 40 9.85 12.43 -11.45
CA PHE A 40 8.79 11.86 -10.64
C PHE A 40 7.64 12.84 -10.37
N ARG A 41 7.96 14.11 -10.04
CA ARG A 41 6.93 15.15 -9.86
C ARG A 41 6.14 15.44 -11.13
N ALA A 42 6.80 15.49 -12.28
CA ALA A 42 6.13 15.69 -13.56
C ALA A 42 5.15 14.55 -13.85
N LEU A 43 5.58 13.31 -13.61
CA LEU A 43 4.77 12.11 -13.76
C LEU A 43 3.57 12.10 -12.81
N MET A 44 3.80 12.37 -11.51
CA MET A 44 2.73 12.49 -10.50
C MET A 44 1.69 13.55 -10.90
N LYS A 45 2.14 14.72 -11.35
CA LYS A 45 1.25 15.79 -11.81
C LYS A 45 0.43 15.38 -13.04
N GLN A 46 1.02 14.60 -13.93
CA GLN A 46 0.33 14.07 -15.10
C GLN A 46 -0.68 12.99 -14.70
N ALA A 47 -0.30 12.06 -13.83
CA ALA A 47 -1.19 11.02 -13.31
C ALA A 47 -2.39 11.63 -12.57
N MET A 48 -2.18 12.60 -11.68
CA MET A 48 -3.27 13.30 -10.99
C MET A 48 -4.30 13.99 -11.91
N ARG A 49 -3.91 14.28 -13.17
CA ARG A 49 -4.80 14.91 -14.17
C ARG A 49 -5.44 13.91 -15.11
N LYS A 50 -4.79 12.79 -15.37
CA LYS A 50 -5.12 11.87 -16.47
C LYS A 50 -5.35 10.43 -16.00
N SER A 51 -5.12 10.13 -14.71
CA SER A 51 -5.40 8.79 -14.20
C SER A 51 -6.88 8.46 -14.41
N PRO A 52 -7.19 7.32 -15.01
CA PRO A 52 -8.57 6.90 -15.23
C PRO A 52 -9.29 6.53 -13.95
N ALA A 53 -8.56 6.17 -12.89
CA ALA A 53 -9.10 5.72 -11.62
C ALA A 53 -8.26 6.23 -10.42
N PRO A 54 -8.45 7.49 -9.96
CA PRO A 54 -7.73 8.02 -8.80
C PRO A 54 -8.11 7.32 -7.49
N HIS A 55 -9.25 6.64 -7.48
CA HIS A 55 -9.75 5.81 -6.38
C HIS A 55 -9.88 4.36 -6.83
N ASP A 56 -9.70 3.43 -5.89
CA ASP A 56 -9.98 2.03 -6.13
C ASP A 56 -11.50 1.72 -6.13
N ALA A 57 -11.84 0.45 -6.33
CA ALA A 57 -13.24 -0.01 -6.32
C ALA A 57 -13.97 0.23 -4.97
N LYS A 58 -13.24 0.54 -3.92
CA LYS A 58 -13.76 0.86 -2.57
C LYS A 58 -13.75 2.36 -2.25
N GLY A 59 -13.38 3.20 -3.21
CA GLY A 59 -13.37 4.66 -3.06
C GLY A 59 -12.14 5.20 -2.32
N LEU A 60 -11.09 4.39 -2.13
CA LEU A 60 -9.87 4.84 -1.46
C LEU A 60 -8.90 5.45 -2.47
N SER A 61 -8.37 6.62 -2.14
CA SER A 61 -7.37 7.29 -2.97
C SER A 61 -6.05 6.52 -2.99
N GLN A 62 -5.69 5.98 -4.16
CA GLN A 62 -4.47 5.20 -4.34
C GLN A 62 -3.21 6.06 -4.14
N ALA A 63 -3.25 7.34 -4.52
CA ALA A 63 -2.14 8.27 -4.29
C ALA A 63 -1.89 8.53 -2.81
N ILE A 64 -2.95 8.69 -2.00
CA ILE A 64 -2.84 8.89 -0.54
C ILE A 64 -2.30 7.62 0.11
N LEU A 65 -2.82 6.44 -0.25
CA LEU A 65 -2.34 5.17 0.29
C LEU A 65 -0.85 4.96 -0.03
N ALA A 66 -0.42 5.23 -1.26
CA ALA A 66 0.98 5.10 -1.66
C ALA A 66 1.90 6.07 -0.89
N LEU A 67 1.51 7.33 -0.75
CA LEU A 67 2.31 8.32 -0.02
C LEU A 67 2.40 8.01 1.48
N ARG A 68 1.32 7.57 2.11
CA ARG A 68 1.33 7.10 3.50
C ARG A 68 2.18 5.84 3.66
N THR A 69 2.14 4.92 2.68
CA THR A 69 3.01 3.73 2.65
C THR A 69 4.48 4.13 2.57
N ALA A 70 4.84 5.08 1.70
CA ALA A 70 6.21 5.58 1.57
C ALA A 70 6.71 6.23 2.86
N LEU A 71 5.87 7.02 3.55
CA LEU A 71 6.20 7.63 4.83
C LEU A 71 6.43 6.58 5.91
N LEU A 72 5.46 5.68 6.09
CA LEU A 72 5.57 4.64 7.12
C LEU A 72 6.76 3.71 6.84
N PHE A 73 7.04 3.41 5.57
CA PHE A 73 8.24 2.65 5.20
C PHE A 73 9.51 3.38 5.61
N ALA A 74 9.61 4.69 5.31
CA ALA A 74 10.76 5.50 5.64
C ALA A 74 10.99 5.69 7.16
N GLU A 75 9.93 5.64 7.95
CA GLU A 75 9.97 5.72 9.42
C GLU A 75 10.35 4.37 10.06
N ALA A 76 9.87 3.27 9.50
CA ALA A 76 10.05 1.94 10.07
C ALA A 76 11.37 1.28 9.66
N ILE A 77 11.80 1.53 8.43
CA ILE A 77 12.95 0.87 7.80
C ILE A 77 13.68 1.91 6.96
N GLU A 78 15.00 1.90 6.96
CA GLU A 78 15.75 2.76 6.04
C GLU A 78 15.48 2.35 4.58
N PRO A 79 14.73 3.16 3.79
CA PRO A 79 14.33 2.75 2.46
C PRO A 79 15.46 2.92 1.47
N ASP A 80 15.62 1.94 0.62
CA ASP A 80 16.33 2.07 -0.62
C ASP A 80 15.55 2.97 -1.60
N HIS A 81 16.26 3.63 -2.49
CA HIS A 81 15.74 4.50 -3.55
C HIS A 81 14.67 3.79 -4.42
N ASN A 82 14.96 2.56 -4.87
CA ASN A 82 14.08 1.79 -5.76
C ASN A 82 12.78 1.39 -5.08
N ILE A 83 12.80 1.16 -3.76
CA ILE A 83 11.60 0.87 -2.97
C ILE A 83 10.65 2.07 -2.96
N LEU A 84 11.17 3.28 -2.70
CA LEU A 84 10.35 4.49 -2.69
C LEU A 84 9.75 4.80 -4.07
N LEU A 85 10.54 4.58 -5.14
CA LEU A 85 10.04 4.69 -6.51
C LEU A 85 8.95 3.66 -6.79
N ALA A 86 9.16 2.39 -6.43
CA ALA A 86 8.17 1.34 -6.65
C ALA A 86 6.85 1.67 -5.93
N ILE A 87 6.90 2.08 -4.65
CA ILE A 87 5.71 2.48 -3.90
C ILE A 87 4.97 3.64 -4.59
N GLY A 88 5.71 4.65 -5.05
CA GLY A 88 5.13 5.83 -5.71
C GLY A 88 4.58 5.58 -7.11
N LEU A 89 5.17 4.65 -7.87
CA LEU A 89 4.74 4.31 -9.23
C LEU A 89 3.63 3.25 -9.26
N TYR A 90 3.47 2.48 -8.17
CA TYR A 90 2.51 1.39 -8.11
C TYR A 90 1.06 1.79 -8.45
N PRO A 91 0.50 2.90 -7.95
CA PRO A 91 -0.85 3.34 -8.34
C PRO A 91 -1.00 3.55 -9.84
N MET A 92 0.03 4.10 -10.49
CA MET A 92 0.02 4.40 -11.93
C MET A 92 0.12 3.15 -12.80
N LEU A 93 0.77 2.10 -12.27
CA LEU A 93 0.78 0.77 -12.91
C LEU A 93 -0.58 0.08 -12.69
N SER A 94 -1.13 0.16 -11.49
CA SER A 94 -2.38 -0.50 -11.12
C SER A 94 -3.60 0.04 -11.89
N ASP A 95 -3.63 1.35 -12.14
CA ASP A 95 -4.71 2.00 -12.90
C ASP A 95 -4.51 1.98 -14.43
N GLY A 96 -3.41 1.39 -14.90
CA GLY A 96 -3.08 1.28 -16.32
C GLY A 96 -2.54 2.56 -16.95
N PHE A 97 -2.25 3.61 -16.16
CA PHE A 97 -1.62 4.84 -16.66
C PHE A 97 -0.17 4.61 -17.13
N LEU A 98 0.54 3.70 -16.48
CA LEU A 98 1.87 3.23 -16.87
C LEU A 98 1.85 1.73 -17.12
N ASP A 99 2.70 1.29 -18.04
CA ASP A 99 3.00 -0.12 -18.28
C ASP A 99 4.40 -0.48 -17.77
N ILE A 100 4.62 -1.78 -17.53
CA ILE A 100 5.88 -2.29 -16.95
C ILE A 100 7.09 -2.09 -17.89
N LEU A 101 6.88 -2.07 -19.19
CA LEU A 101 7.97 -1.86 -20.17
C LEU A 101 8.45 -0.41 -20.14
N THR A 102 7.52 0.54 -20.03
CA THR A 102 7.84 1.96 -19.84
C THR A 102 8.58 2.16 -18.52
N ILE A 103 8.13 1.52 -17.42
CA ILE A 103 8.79 1.61 -16.12
C ILE A 103 10.22 1.06 -16.21
N ARG A 104 10.39 -0.12 -16.82
CA ARG A 104 11.71 -0.74 -17.00
C ARG A 104 12.69 0.17 -17.75
N ARG A 105 12.24 0.78 -18.84
CA ARG A 105 13.05 1.68 -19.65
C ARG A 105 13.42 2.97 -18.92
N GLU A 106 12.47 3.55 -18.17
CA GLU A 106 12.60 4.87 -17.58
C GLU A 106 13.20 4.87 -16.17
N TRP A 107 13.00 3.79 -15.40
CA TRP A 107 13.33 3.68 -13.98
C TRP A 107 14.21 2.47 -13.64
N GLY A 108 14.51 1.62 -14.61
CA GLY A 108 15.41 0.48 -14.47
C GLY A 108 14.72 -0.85 -14.14
N GLU A 109 15.51 -1.92 -14.23
CA GLU A 109 15.04 -3.30 -14.07
C GLU A 109 14.62 -3.60 -12.63
N ASP A 110 15.34 -3.07 -11.64
CA ASP A 110 15.06 -3.33 -10.21
C ASP A 110 13.68 -2.77 -9.80
N VAL A 111 13.36 -1.54 -10.19
CA VAL A 111 12.03 -0.93 -9.96
C VAL A 111 10.93 -1.71 -10.68
N ALA A 112 11.18 -2.12 -11.94
CA ALA A 112 10.23 -2.93 -12.70
C ALA A 112 10.01 -4.30 -12.06
N GLY A 113 11.06 -4.93 -11.51
CA GLY A 113 10.99 -6.18 -10.77
C GLY A 113 10.12 -6.07 -9.52
N LEU A 114 10.36 -5.05 -8.69
CA LEU A 114 9.54 -4.77 -7.50
C LEU A 114 8.06 -4.58 -7.85
N LEU A 115 7.77 -3.80 -8.88
CA LEU A 115 6.41 -3.53 -9.33
C LEU A 115 5.73 -4.76 -9.92
N THR A 116 6.47 -5.61 -10.61
CA THR A 116 5.96 -6.90 -11.10
C THR A 116 5.60 -7.82 -9.93
N GLY A 117 6.45 -7.87 -8.91
CA GLY A 117 6.17 -8.60 -7.67
C GLY A 117 4.90 -8.11 -6.98
N LEU A 118 4.78 -6.80 -6.77
CA LEU A 118 3.59 -6.20 -6.16
C LEU A 118 2.30 -6.51 -6.96
N ALA A 119 2.34 -6.36 -8.28
CA ALA A 119 1.19 -6.66 -9.15
C ALA A 119 0.82 -8.15 -9.15
N SER A 120 1.80 -9.05 -8.99
CA SER A 120 1.56 -10.49 -8.90
C SER A 120 0.81 -10.85 -7.62
N VAL A 121 1.17 -10.21 -6.52
CA VAL A 121 0.50 -10.40 -5.23
C VAL A 121 -0.94 -9.91 -5.25
N ASP A 122 -1.19 -8.71 -5.77
CA ASP A 122 -2.56 -8.17 -5.85
C ASP A 122 -3.47 -9.05 -6.72
N LYS A 123 -2.96 -9.60 -7.81
CA LYS A 123 -3.69 -10.57 -8.65
C LYS A 123 -4.01 -11.87 -7.90
N PHE A 124 -3.09 -12.30 -7.02
CA PHE A 124 -3.29 -13.48 -6.22
C PHE A 124 -4.32 -13.25 -5.11
N SER A 125 -4.21 -12.14 -4.39
CA SER A 125 -5.15 -11.75 -3.32
C SER A 125 -6.58 -11.59 -3.86
N SER A 126 -6.74 -10.99 -5.05
CA SER A 126 -8.05 -10.80 -5.68
C SER A 126 -8.74 -12.09 -6.15
N LYS A 127 -7.99 -13.14 -6.43
CA LYS A 127 -8.52 -14.43 -6.92
C LYS A 127 -8.89 -15.42 -5.81
N ASN A 128 -8.30 -15.26 -4.64
CA ASN A 128 -8.41 -16.22 -3.54
C ASN A 128 -8.98 -15.50 -2.31
N SER A 129 -10.31 -15.53 -2.16
CA SER A 129 -10.93 -15.09 -0.91
C SER A 129 -10.43 -15.96 0.25
N ALA A 130 -9.71 -15.35 1.11
CA ALA A 130 -9.38 -15.50 2.54
C ALA A 130 -9.58 -16.84 3.30
N THR A 131 -9.50 -18.04 2.73
CA THR A 131 -9.85 -19.23 3.53
C THR A 131 -8.83 -20.38 3.54
N ASN A 132 -7.63 -20.27 2.95
CA ASN A 132 -6.74 -21.43 2.88
C ASN A 132 -5.28 -21.13 3.26
N GLN A 133 -4.73 -21.95 4.19
CA GLN A 133 -3.29 -22.00 4.49
C GLN A 133 -2.45 -22.31 3.24
N ASP A 134 -3.01 -22.99 2.24
CA ASP A 134 -2.38 -23.25 0.95
C ASP A 134 -2.18 -21.96 0.14
N ASN A 135 -3.05 -20.98 0.29
CA ASN A 135 -2.91 -19.64 -0.32
C ASN A 135 -1.71 -18.90 0.28
N PHE A 136 -1.49 -19.03 1.59
CA PHE A 136 -0.32 -18.47 2.27
C PHE A 136 0.98 -19.08 1.74
N ARG A 137 0.98 -20.41 1.55
CA ARG A 137 2.15 -21.14 1.02
C ARG A 137 2.44 -20.76 -0.43
N GLY A 138 1.39 -20.64 -1.25
CA GLY A 138 1.50 -20.17 -2.65
C GLY A 138 2.03 -18.75 -2.75
N LEU A 139 1.54 -17.85 -1.89
CA LEU A 139 2.04 -16.49 -1.80
C LEU A 139 3.51 -16.44 -1.41
N MET A 140 3.92 -17.17 -0.38
CA MET A 140 5.33 -17.25 0.06
C MET A 140 6.25 -17.80 -1.02
N LEU A 141 5.80 -18.77 -1.80
CA LEU A 141 6.58 -19.34 -2.91
C LEU A 141 6.66 -18.37 -4.10
N SER A 142 5.60 -17.61 -4.38
CA SER A 142 5.61 -16.59 -5.46
C SER A 142 6.39 -15.32 -5.10
N LEU A 143 6.61 -15.06 -3.81
CA LEU A 143 7.34 -13.90 -3.29
C LEU A 143 8.76 -14.25 -2.82
N ALA A 144 9.19 -15.50 -3.00
CA ALA A 144 10.53 -15.96 -2.59
C ALA A 144 11.66 -15.18 -3.30
N ASP A 145 11.36 -14.50 -4.40
CA ASP A 145 12.36 -13.84 -5.24
C ASP A 145 12.81 -12.47 -4.67
N ASP A 146 11.94 -11.73 -3.95
CA ASP A 146 12.32 -10.42 -3.39
C ASP A 146 11.60 -10.08 -2.08
N ILE A 147 12.35 -10.13 -0.98
CA ILE A 147 11.85 -9.79 0.37
C ILE A 147 11.32 -8.35 0.49
N ARG A 148 11.82 -7.42 -0.33
CA ARG A 148 11.40 -6.03 -0.34
C ARG A 148 9.92 -5.90 -0.71
N VAL A 149 9.44 -6.74 -1.64
CA VAL A 149 8.02 -6.81 -2.02
C VAL A 149 7.16 -7.18 -0.82
N ILE A 150 7.59 -8.19 -0.04
CA ILE A 150 6.86 -8.62 1.17
C ILE A 150 6.76 -7.48 2.18
N ILE A 151 7.86 -6.77 2.43
CA ILE A 151 7.88 -5.66 3.38
C ILE A 151 6.98 -4.51 2.91
N ILE A 152 7.03 -4.14 1.62
CA ILE A 152 6.13 -3.12 1.05
C ILE A 152 4.68 -3.50 1.27
N MET A 153 4.32 -4.76 1.06
CA MET A 153 2.95 -5.25 1.22
C MET A 153 2.46 -5.20 2.66
N ILE A 154 3.31 -5.62 3.61
CA ILE A 154 2.98 -5.55 5.04
C ILE A 154 2.68 -4.09 5.43
N ILE A 155 3.54 -3.17 5.04
CA ILE A 155 3.39 -1.74 5.36
C ILE A 155 2.17 -1.15 4.66
N ARG A 156 1.94 -1.49 3.38
CA ARG A 156 0.77 -1.07 2.62
C ARG A 156 -0.52 -1.59 3.26
N ASN A 157 -0.55 -2.85 3.71
CA ASN A 157 -1.70 -3.41 4.41
C ASN A 157 -1.97 -2.68 5.73
N LEU A 158 -0.94 -2.35 6.53
CA LEU A 158 -1.13 -1.55 7.75
C LEU A 158 -1.70 -0.17 7.43
N VAL A 159 -1.22 0.50 6.39
CA VAL A 159 -1.77 1.80 5.94
C VAL A 159 -3.23 1.65 5.51
N LEU A 160 -3.59 0.59 4.80
CA LEU A 160 -4.96 0.27 4.44
C LEU A 160 -5.82 0.07 5.68
N MET A 161 -5.36 -0.73 6.66
CA MET A 161 -6.07 -0.97 7.92
C MET A 161 -6.35 0.32 8.71
N ARG A 162 -5.42 1.28 8.70
CA ARG A 162 -5.63 2.60 9.29
C ARG A 162 -6.67 3.43 8.54
N ALA A 163 -6.76 3.28 7.22
CA ALA A 163 -7.64 4.07 6.36
C ALA A 163 -9.10 3.63 6.39
N ILE A 164 -9.38 2.35 6.65
CA ILE A 164 -10.73 1.76 6.54
C ILE A 164 -11.60 1.89 7.79
N ASN A 165 -11.17 2.64 8.81
CA ASN A 165 -11.83 2.69 10.13
C ASN A 165 -13.32 3.08 10.12
N HIS A 166 -13.79 3.76 9.10
CA HIS A 166 -15.19 4.18 8.96
C HIS A 166 -15.76 3.83 7.59
N HIS A 167 -15.20 2.82 6.96
CA HIS A 167 -15.66 2.40 5.64
C HIS A 167 -17.05 1.75 5.74
N PRO A 168 -18.01 2.10 4.86
CA PRO A 168 -19.40 1.65 4.97
C PRO A 168 -19.58 0.15 4.67
N ASP A 169 -18.66 -0.47 3.93
CA ASP A 169 -18.68 -1.91 3.62
C ASP A 169 -18.01 -2.69 4.75
N GLU A 170 -18.79 -2.98 5.80
CA GLU A 170 -18.29 -3.69 6.97
C GLU A 170 -17.84 -5.14 6.68
N GLU A 171 -18.46 -5.80 5.70
CA GLU A 171 -18.06 -7.15 5.34
C GLU A 171 -16.67 -7.15 4.70
N TRP A 172 -16.42 -6.23 3.80
CA TRP A 172 -15.11 -6.04 3.21
C TRP A 172 -14.06 -5.66 4.28
N VAL A 173 -14.40 -4.75 5.22
CA VAL A 173 -13.51 -4.38 6.34
C VAL A 173 -13.13 -5.60 7.17
N ARG A 174 -14.10 -6.47 7.52
CA ARG A 174 -13.83 -7.71 8.25
C ARG A 174 -12.92 -8.67 7.47
N ASN A 175 -13.12 -8.79 6.16
CA ASN A 175 -12.29 -9.64 5.32
C ASN A 175 -10.84 -9.12 5.25
N VAL A 176 -10.64 -7.80 5.07
CA VAL A 176 -9.32 -7.16 5.12
C VAL A 176 -8.65 -7.38 6.48
N ALA A 177 -9.40 -7.22 7.57
CA ALA A 177 -8.90 -7.41 8.93
C ALA A 177 -8.50 -8.88 9.20
N PHE A 178 -9.29 -9.83 8.72
CA PHE A 178 -8.96 -11.24 8.82
C PHE A 178 -7.67 -11.58 8.04
N GLU A 179 -7.54 -11.10 6.82
CA GLU A 179 -6.32 -11.25 6.02
C GLU A 179 -5.11 -10.60 6.72
N ALA A 180 -5.29 -9.42 7.32
CA ALA A 180 -4.23 -8.73 8.06
C ALA A 180 -3.71 -9.58 9.22
N SER A 181 -4.57 -10.22 10.00
CA SER A 181 -4.16 -11.06 11.12
C SER A 181 -3.55 -12.41 10.70
N CYS A 182 -4.16 -13.06 9.70
CA CYS A 182 -3.75 -14.41 9.29
C CYS A 182 -2.52 -14.42 8.39
N LEU A 183 -2.27 -13.36 7.63
CA LEU A 183 -1.18 -13.28 6.66
C LEU A 183 -0.15 -12.22 7.06
N TYR A 184 -0.52 -10.95 7.04
CA TYR A 184 0.44 -9.85 7.15
C TYR A 184 1.07 -9.72 8.54
N ALA A 185 0.32 -9.97 9.62
CA ALA A 185 0.88 -9.98 10.98
C ALA A 185 1.87 -11.15 11.17
N GLN A 186 1.60 -12.31 10.59
CA GLN A 186 2.51 -13.46 10.64
C GLN A 186 3.79 -13.22 9.84
N LEU A 187 3.69 -12.58 8.67
CA LEU A 187 4.86 -12.18 7.89
C LEU A 187 5.69 -11.13 8.64
N ALA A 188 5.03 -10.12 9.21
CA ALA A 188 5.68 -9.09 10.03
C ALA A 188 6.43 -9.70 11.22
N HIS A 189 5.84 -10.69 11.90
CA HIS A 189 6.50 -11.42 12.98
C HIS A 189 7.77 -12.12 12.52
N ARG A 190 7.72 -12.85 11.40
CA ARG A 190 8.88 -13.58 10.85
C ARG A 190 10.02 -12.65 10.42
N LEU A 191 9.68 -11.43 10.00
CA LEU A 191 10.66 -10.41 9.60
C LEU A 191 11.12 -9.51 10.75
N GLY A 192 10.69 -9.79 12.01
CA GLY A 192 11.07 -9.01 13.17
C GLY A 192 10.41 -7.64 13.26
N LEU A 193 9.37 -7.37 12.46
CA LEU A 193 8.64 -6.10 12.44
C LEU A 193 7.58 -6.06 13.56
N TYR A 194 8.01 -6.22 14.82
CA TYR A 194 7.11 -6.44 15.96
C TYR A 194 6.12 -5.30 16.21
N LYS A 195 6.52 -4.04 15.99
CA LYS A 195 5.62 -2.88 16.15
C LYS A 195 4.49 -2.92 15.10
N ILE A 196 4.83 -3.22 13.85
CA ILE A 196 3.87 -3.35 12.75
C ILE A 196 2.95 -4.54 13.00
N LYS A 197 3.52 -5.68 13.43
CA LYS A 197 2.74 -6.87 13.81
C LYS A 197 1.71 -6.55 14.88
N GLY A 198 2.12 -5.93 15.99
CA GLY A 198 1.22 -5.59 17.09
C GLY A 198 0.07 -4.70 16.63
N GLU A 199 0.35 -3.66 15.86
CA GLU A 199 -0.69 -2.75 15.35
C GLU A 199 -1.63 -3.44 14.35
N LEU A 200 -1.13 -4.34 13.48
CA LEU A 200 -1.98 -5.14 12.59
C LEU A 200 -2.95 -6.03 13.39
N GLU A 201 -2.47 -6.67 14.47
CA GLU A 201 -3.30 -7.50 15.34
C GLU A 201 -4.35 -6.67 16.10
N ASP A 202 -3.96 -5.51 16.64
CA ASP A 202 -4.86 -4.60 17.35
C ASP A 202 -5.98 -4.08 16.44
N LEU A 203 -5.63 -3.62 15.23
CA LEU A 203 -6.61 -3.17 14.25
C LEU A 203 -7.48 -4.31 13.76
N SER A 204 -6.93 -5.52 13.58
CA SER A 204 -7.70 -6.70 13.20
C SER A 204 -8.73 -7.04 14.27
N LEU A 205 -8.35 -7.06 15.54
CA LEU A 205 -9.27 -7.27 16.66
C LEU A 205 -10.37 -6.21 16.71
N LYS A 206 -9.99 -4.94 16.50
CA LYS A 206 -10.93 -3.80 16.46
C LYS A 206 -12.03 -3.99 15.42
N TYR A 207 -11.69 -4.53 14.25
CA TYR A 207 -12.65 -4.68 13.15
C TYR A 207 -13.38 -6.02 13.16
N THR A 208 -12.80 -7.07 13.72
CA THR A 208 -13.43 -8.39 13.80
C THR A 208 -14.21 -8.59 15.10
N ASN A 209 -13.77 -7.99 16.21
CA ASN A 209 -14.43 -8.11 17.52
C ASN A 209 -14.35 -6.82 18.34
N ARG A 210 -15.20 -5.86 17.99
CA ARG A 210 -15.21 -4.52 18.58
C ARG A 210 -15.50 -4.52 20.10
N GLU A 211 -16.30 -5.46 20.58
CA GLU A 211 -16.64 -5.55 22.01
C GLU A 211 -15.41 -5.94 22.84
N ILE A 212 -14.70 -6.98 22.45
CA ILE A 212 -13.46 -7.42 23.11
C ILE A 212 -12.41 -6.31 23.04
N PHE A 213 -12.23 -5.68 21.88
CA PHE A 213 -11.30 -4.57 21.72
C PHE A 213 -11.58 -3.44 22.69
N THR A 214 -12.86 -3.02 22.82
CA THR A 214 -13.26 -1.94 23.74
C THR A 214 -13.05 -2.33 25.19
N GLN A 215 -13.35 -3.58 25.58
CA GLN A 215 -13.12 -4.07 26.95
C GLN A 215 -11.63 -4.07 27.33
N ILE A 216 -10.74 -4.42 26.40
CA ILE A 216 -9.28 -4.38 26.62
C ILE A 216 -8.81 -2.94 26.75
N ALA A 217 -9.23 -2.05 25.82
CA ALA A 217 -8.85 -0.64 25.81
C ALA A 217 -9.28 0.12 27.09
N HIS A 218 -10.36 -0.30 27.75
CA HIS A 218 -10.79 0.29 29.03
C HIS A 218 -10.00 -0.21 30.25
N LYS A 219 -9.22 -1.29 30.10
CA LYS A 219 -8.42 -1.87 31.20
C LYS A 219 -6.94 -1.47 31.17
N LEU A 220 -6.50 -0.82 30.08
CA LEU A 220 -5.17 -0.27 29.90
C LEU A 220 -5.12 1.22 30.25
#